data_49e33f4bef8f197fdb85f9b22a7bbe40
#
_entry.id   49e33f4bef8f197fdb85f9b22a7bbe40
#
_cell.length_a   1.000
_cell.length_b   1.000
_cell.length_c   1.000
_cell.angle_alpha   90.00
_cell.angle_beta   90.00
_cell.angle_gamma   90.00
#
_symmetry.space_group_name_H-M   'P 1'
#
loop_
_entity.id
_entity.type
_entity.pdbx_description
1 polymer ?
#
loop_
_entity_poly.entity_id
_entity_poly.type
_entity_poly.pdbx_seq_one_letter_code
_entity_poly.pdbx_strand_id
1 'polypeptide(L)'
;MKAYESGIVTRHTAAPAGGGKLIVLTAPLTEIIDHAGYFIQMSMASLPMWLEGILNKKYPQWRIVEYNPDGAARYMPAGVRVLEASLLRRFKADDIVCCYPDDLAKFIGPDTRIVAVSTHNPLGVTFAAGVYTSIFGSSKQPINAHYARDMFAKIKSNPWRASYQVMVGGSGGWQISRTNAYDELGVDCVVEGRSESAETLALFDQALRGEKLPQKVDVHHPQNRDEIIFPDKRTTFGVVEMTTGCGRRCQFCVPDLNPQIDLPRDRILAHVRANVRDGNRQISLATEDMFIWGQVHTKTPFYFPNREALLDLYQNVVNTPGVEQHVLSHATIAPAVVDPVLIERLTESIIDKSPIHLPVLSTHPKKKALVPLVGLETGSVARAKQLMPSKAVPFPIDEWPSVVIRGLEILNRHNWFPAMTLIIGSPNETDDDVKATLDVIYEVERRELFAFFIPSIFTPLHDTRMEGTKGVTETNQLTALQWQLMMKCWKMNLRPGQASWWAPTVWRLGAIVLWAWKLRKLNGPGFTWPMFLFAGAMPEWLMAKMGKIYLGKPLTIKTRKELLKTIKPSMRQFVRADTGDIPDDFASSPAAEERRLFIELTPEFSSFNRTGHDADARH
;
A
#
# COMPACT_ATOMS: atom_id res chain seq x y z
N MET A 1 -23.39 16.61 -5.87
CA MET A 1 -22.49 15.48 -6.18
C MET A 1 -23.01 14.77 -7.42
N LYS A 2 -22.23 14.66 -8.48
CA LYS A 2 -22.59 13.86 -9.66
C LYS A 2 -21.83 12.54 -9.59
N ALA A 3 -22.53 11.42 -9.82
CA ALA A 3 -21.88 10.15 -9.99
C ALA A 3 -21.05 10.17 -11.29
N TYR A 4 -19.87 9.55 -11.24
CA TYR A 4 -19.00 9.44 -12.39
C TYR A 4 -19.52 8.35 -13.33
N GLU A 5 -19.84 8.69 -14.57
CA GLU A 5 -20.17 7.72 -15.61
C GLU A 5 -18.94 7.42 -16.46
N SER A 6 -18.41 6.21 -16.36
CA SER A 6 -17.34 5.75 -17.22
C SER A 6 -17.88 5.30 -18.57
N GLY A 7 -17.39 5.93 -19.60
CA GLY A 7 -17.53 5.43 -20.97
C GLY A 7 -18.46 6.27 -21.82
N ILE A 8 -17.87 7.09 -22.53
CA ILE A 8 -18.00 7.48 -23.94
C ILE A 8 -17.07 8.70 -24.06
N VAL A 9 -15.97 8.51 -24.77
CA VAL A 9 -15.11 9.61 -25.18
C VAL A 9 -15.93 10.45 -26.14
N THR A 10 -16.63 11.46 -25.63
CA THR A 10 -17.17 12.53 -26.47
C THR A 10 -15.97 13.30 -26.99
N ARG A 11 -15.65 13.13 -28.26
CA ARG A 11 -14.65 13.96 -28.94
C ARG A 11 -15.21 15.38 -29.01
N HIS A 12 -14.85 16.21 -28.03
CA HIS A 12 -15.08 17.65 -28.13
C HIS A 12 -14.07 18.19 -29.16
N THR A 13 -14.53 18.48 -30.36
CA THR A 13 -13.73 19.06 -31.45
C THR A 13 -13.64 20.58 -31.38
N ALA A 14 -14.41 21.22 -30.52
CA ALA A 14 -14.38 22.67 -30.33
C ALA A 14 -13.33 23.07 -29.29
N ALA A 15 -12.59 24.13 -29.57
CA ALA A 15 -11.67 24.70 -28.60
C ALA A 15 -12.44 25.18 -27.36
N PRO A 16 -11.88 24.99 -26.13
CA PRO A 16 -12.47 25.51 -24.91
C PRO A 16 -12.57 27.06 -24.97
N ALA A 17 -13.52 27.60 -24.24
CA ALA A 17 -13.65 29.05 -24.13
C ALA A 17 -12.32 29.67 -23.63
N GLY A 18 -11.83 30.72 -24.33
CA GLY A 18 -10.58 31.39 -23.99
C GLY A 18 -9.31 30.63 -24.40
N GLY A 19 -9.38 29.69 -25.37
CA GLY A 19 -8.19 29.03 -25.92
C GLY A 19 -7.59 27.91 -25.05
N GLY A 20 -8.16 27.64 -23.90
CA GLY A 20 -7.65 26.69 -22.89
C GLY A 20 -6.77 27.32 -21.83
N LYS A 21 -6.37 26.51 -20.85
CA LYS A 21 -5.44 26.91 -19.77
C LYS A 21 -4.00 26.68 -20.19
N LEU A 22 -3.12 27.56 -19.83
CA LEU A 22 -1.69 27.50 -20.18
C LEU A 22 -1.03 26.25 -19.57
N ILE A 23 -1.37 25.95 -18.31
CA ILE A 23 -0.87 24.81 -17.54
C ILE A 23 -2.05 24.00 -16.99
N VAL A 24 -2.12 22.72 -17.37
CA VAL A 24 -3.15 21.79 -16.89
C VAL A 24 -2.50 20.72 -16.02
N LEU A 25 -2.98 20.58 -14.79
CA LEU A 25 -2.51 19.62 -13.81
C LEU A 25 -3.55 18.53 -13.60
N THR A 26 -3.14 17.26 -13.61
CA THR A 26 -4.04 16.12 -13.41
C THR A 26 -3.33 14.93 -12.79
N ALA A 27 -4.09 13.89 -12.46
CA ALA A 27 -3.61 12.59 -12.00
C ALA A 27 -4.61 11.50 -12.41
N PRO A 28 -4.25 10.20 -12.40
CA PRO A 28 -5.23 9.14 -12.62
C PRO A 28 -6.41 9.25 -11.65
N LEU A 29 -7.61 9.01 -12.14
CA LEU A 29 -8.83 9.18 -11.35
C LEU A 29 -8.79 8.40 -10.02
N THR A 30 -8.26 7.17 -10.05
CA THR A 30 -8.09 6.31 -8.87
C THR A 30 -7.14 6.87 -7.81
N GLU A 31 -6.29 7.83 -8.17
CA GLU A 31 -5.38 8.53 -7.26
C GLU A 31 -5.97 9.85 -6.74
N ILE A 32 -6.96 10.39 -7.44
CA ILE A 32 -7.62 11.64 -7.06
C ILE A 32 -8.79 11.39 -6.12
N ILE A 33 -9.63 10.38 -6.40
CA ILE A 33 -10.92 10.21 -5.73
C ILE A 33 -10.74 10.04 -4.22
N ASP A 34 -11.47 10.86 -3.48
CA ASP A 34 -11.52 10.83 -2.02
C ASP A 34 -12.49 9.73 -1.57
N HIS A 35 -11.98 8.51 -1.47
CA HIS A 35 -12.77 7.35 -1.09
C HIS A 35 -13.17 7.42 0.38
N ALA A 36 -14.27 6.76 0.73
CA ALA A 36 -14.67 6.58 2.12
C ALA A 36 -13.70 5.67 2.92
N GLY A 37 -12.41 5.97 2.85
CA GLY A 37 -11.36 5.31 3.61
C GLY A 37 -10.11 4.96 2.81
N TYR A 38 -8.98 5.21 3.43
CA TYR A 38 -7.62 4.97 2.94
C TYR A 38 -7.38 3.54 2.41
N PHE A 39 -8.01 2.53 3.03
CA PHE A 39 -7.87 1.13 2.65
C PHE A 39 -8.35 0.84 1.21
N ILE A 40 -9.43 1.48 0.77
CA ILE A 40 -9.98 1.26 -0.57
C ILE A 40 -9.03 1.79 -1.64
N GLN A 41 -8.40 2.95 -1.43
CA GLN A 41 -7.42 3.50 -2.38
C GLN A 41 -6.21 2.58 -2.54
N MET A 42 -5.63 2.08 -1.45
CA MET A 42 -4.53 1.12 -1.51
C MET A 42 -4.95 -0.15 -2.27
N SER A 43 -6.18 -0.61 -2.06
CA SER A 43 -6.73 -1.75 -2.79
C SER A 43 -6.87 -1.47 -4.28
N MET A 44 -7.26 -0.26 -4.67
CA MET A 44 -7.40 0.12 -6.07
C MET A 44 -6.08 0.13 -6.83
N ALA A 45 -5.00 0.56 -6.19
CA ALA A 45 -3.67 0.51 -6.78
C ALA A 45 -3.20 -0.92 -7.08
N SER A 46 -3.75 -1.90 -6.37
CA SER A 46 -3.21 -3.26 -6.29
C SER A 46 -4.15 -4.34 -6.82
N LEU A 47 -5.46 -4.12 -6.78
CA LEU A 47 -6.43 -5.14 -7.19
C LEU A 47 -6.53 -5.27 -8.71
N PRO A 48 -6.75 -6.49 -9.23
CA PRO A 48 -6.90 -6.71 -10.66
C PRO A 48 -8.19 -6.10 -11.21
N MET A 49 -8.12 -5.62 -12.45
CA MET A 49 -9.21 -4.91 -13.15
C MET A 49 -10.56 -5.65 -13.15
N TRP A 50 -10.57 -6.98 -13.15
CA TRP A 50 -11.81 -7.75 -13.14
C TRP A 50 -12.66 -7.58 -11.86
N LEU A 51 -12.05 -7.12 -10.76
CA LEU A 51 -12.77 -6.80 -9.51
C LEU A 51 -13.47 -5.45 -9.55
N GLU A 52 -13.10 -4.57 -10.47
CA GLU A 52 -13.61 -3.20 -10.54
C GLU A 52 -15.14 -3.14 -10.58
N GLY A 53 -15.78 -3.94 -11.44
CA GLY A 53 -17.24 -3.95 -11.54
C GLY A 53 -17.95 -4.33 -10.24
N ILE A 54 -17.35 -5.23 -9.45
CA ILE A 54 -17.87 -5.64 -8.13
C ILE A 54 -17.69 -4.50 -7.13
N LEU A 55 -16.52 -3.86 -7.14
CA LEU A 55 -16.21 -2.76 -6.23
C LEU A 55 -17.08 -1.55 -6.53
N ASN A 56 -17.28 -1.19 -7.80
CA ASN A 56 -18.17 -0.11 -8.23
C ASN A 56 -19.61 -0.32 -7.75
N LYS A 57 -20.11 -1.53 -7.84
CA LYS A 57 -21.45 -1.86 -7.37
C LYS A 57 -21.58 -1.75 -5.86
N LYS A 58 -20.54 -2.14 -5.13
CA LYS A 58 -20.54 -2.13 -3.66
C LYS A 58 -20.24 -0.75 -3.06
N TYR A 59 -19.42 0.03 -3.72
CA TYR A 59 -18.94 1.34 -3.26
C TYR A 59 -19.16 2.41 -4.36
N PRO A 60 -20.40 2.74 -4.73
CA PRO A 60 -20.66 3.70 -5.80
C PRO A 60 -20.13 5.10 -5.48
N GLN A 61 -20.00 5.42 -4.17
CA GLN A 61 -19.52 6.71 -3.68
C GLN A 61 -18.05 6.99 -4.03
N TRP A 62 -17.25 6.01 -4.36
CA TRP A 62 -15.84 6.23 -4.70
C TRP A 62 -15.62 6.88 -6.07
N ARG A 63 -16.68 7.01 -6.86
CA ARG A 63 -16.69 7.73 -8.14
C ARG A 63 -17.24 9.14 -8.04
N ILE A 64 -17.49 9.61 -6.83
CA ILE A 64 -18.03 10.95 -6.62
C ILE A 64 -16.87 11.94 -6.67
N VAL A 65 -16.95 12.88 -7.58
CA VAL A 65 -16.02 14.00 -7.72
C VAL A 65 -16.72 15.32 -7.37
N GLU A 66 -15.96 16.25 -6.82
CA GLU A 66 -16.44 17.57 -6.44
C GLU A 66 -15.75 18.64 -7.29
N TYR A 67 -16.51 19.62 -7.74
CA TYR A 67 -16.03 20.70 -8.59
C TYR A 67 -16.04 22.03 -7.87
N ASN A 68 -15.10 22.89 -8.25
CA ASN A 68 -15.19 24.32 -8.01
C ASN A 68 -16.21 24.96 -8.97
N PRO A 69 -16.66 26.22 -8.71
CA PRO A 69 -17.62 26.89 -9.58
C PRO A 69 -17.18 27.05 -11.04
N ASP A 70 -15.87 27.10 -11.29
CA ASP A 70 -15.24 27.19 -12.61
C ASP A 70 -15.10 25.80 -13.32
N GLY A 71 -15.55 24.74 -12.67
CA GLY A 71 -15.44 23.37 -13.18
C GLY A 71 -14.09 22.69 -12.90
N ALA A 72 -13.16 23.37 -12.28
CA ALA A 72 -11.89 22.78 -11.84
C ALA A 72 -12.10 21.77 -10.70
N ALA A 73 -11.13 20.85 -10.52
CA ALA A 73 -11.17 19.87 -9.46
C ALA A 73 -11.05 20.51 -8.07
N ARG A 74 -11.99 20.19 -7.17
CA ARG A 74 -12.00 20.76 -5.82
C ARG A 74 -10.89 20.22 -4.93
N TYR A 75 -10.46 18.97 -5.15
CA TYR A 75 -9.36 18.34 -4.42
C TYR A 75 -8.47 17.54 -5.37
N MET A 76 -7.22 17.36 -4.99
CA MET A 76 -6.19 16.65 -5.76
C MET A 76 -5.22 15.90 -4.83
N PRO A 77 -4.45 14.95 -5.33
CA PRO A 77 -3.34 14.35 -4.58
C PRO A 77 -2.39 15.42 -4.05
N ALA A 78 -1.80 15.17 -2.87
CA ALA A 78 -0.91 16.13 -2.21
C ALA A 78 0.24 16.61 -3.12
N GLY A 79 0.87 15.72 -3.89
CA GLY A 79 1.92 16.09 -4.83
C GLY A 79 1.47 17.07 -5.92
N VAL A 80 0.24 16.92 -6.45
CA VAL A 80 -0.32 17.89 -7.41
C VAL A 80 -0.56 19.25 -6.73
N ARG A 81 -1.05 19.25 -5.49
CA ARG A 81 -1.29 20.50 -4.74
C ARG A 81 0.01 21.23 -4.38
N VAL A 82 1.08 20.48 -4.08
CA VAL A 82 2.41 21.06 -3.88
C VAL A 82 2.93 21.70 -5.17
N LEU A 83 2.79 21.00 -6.31
CA LEU A 83 3.17 21.55 -7.61
C LEU A 83 2.35 22.79 -7.95
N GLU A 84 1.02 22.75 -7.77
CA GLU A 84 0.14 23.90 -7.97
C GLU A 84 0.59 25.10 -7.12
N ALA A 85 0.83 24.88 -5.81
CA ALA A 85 1.29 25.94 -4.90
C ALA A 85 2.66 26.52 -5.32
N SER A 86 3.54 25.69 -5.85
CA SER A 86 4.85 26.12 -6.39
C SER A 86 4.69 27.00 -7.64
N LEU A 87 3.83 26.58 -8.55
CA LEU A 87 3.56 27.29 -9.80
C LEU A 87 2.84 28.62 -9.55
N LEU A 88 1.93 28.69 -8.58
CA LEU A 88 1.22 29.94 -8.20
C LEU A 88 2.14 31.02 -7.63
N ARG A 89 3.36 30.69 -7.22
CA ARG A 89 4.38 31.69 -6.84
C ARG A 89 5.01 32.37 -8.05
N ARG A 90 4.86 31.82 -9.24
CA ARG A 90 5.56 32.23 -10.46
C ARG A 90 4.61 32.62 -11.59
N PHE A 91 3.47 31.95 -11.69
CA PHE A 91 2.50 32.13 -12.76
C PHE A 91 1.17 32.63 -12.21
N LYS A 92 0.34 33.23 -13.08
CA LYS A 92 -0.98 33.71 -12.70
C LYS A 92 -1.93 32.54 -12.42
N ALA A 93 -2.81 32.71 -11.46
CA ALA A 93 -3.80 31.69 -11.10
C ALA A 93 -4.71 31.32 -12.29
N ASP A 94 -5.04 32.29 -13.14
CA ASP A 94 -5.88 32.09 -14.32
C ASP A 94 -5.22 31.21 -15.40
N ASP A 95 -3.89 31.10 -15.39
CA ASP A 95 -3.13 30.29 -16.33
C ASP A 95 -3.09 28.80 -15.94
N ILE A 96 -3.42 28.48 -14.70
CA ILE A 96 -3.25 27.13 -14.11
C ILE A 96 -4.61 26.54 -13.78
N VAL A 97 -4.81 25.25 -14.07
CA VAL A 97 -5.98 24.49 -13.61
C VAL A 97 -5.60 23.09 -13.15
N CYS A 98 -6.24 22.66 -12.07
CA CYS A 98 -6.29 21.24 -11.70
C CYS A 98 -7.62 20.65 -12.18
N CYS A 99 -7.60 19.57 -12.96
CA CYS A 99 -8.84 18.97 -13.47
C CYS A 99 -8.79 17.43 -13.38
N TYR A 100 -9.98 16.83 -13.40
CA TYR A 100 -10.11 15.39 -13.49
C TYR A 100 -9.81 14.88 -14.91
N PRO A 101 -9.37 13.64 -15.08
CA PRO A 101 -9.04 13.10 -16.41
C PRO A 101 -10.13 13.18 -17.45
N ASP A 102 -11.39 13.15 -17.05
CA ASP A 102 -12.52 13.23 -17.97
C ASP A 102 -12.86 14.66 -18.39
N ASP A 103 -12.35 15.64 -17.66
CA ASP A 103 -12.55 17.06 -17.94
C ASP A 103 -11.39 17.70 -18.70
N LEU A 104 -10.36 16.95 -19.05
CA LEU A 104 -9.18 17.45 -19.78
C LEU A 104 -9.58 18.24 -21.05
N ALA A 105 -10.56 17.75 -21.79
CA ALA A 105 -11.03 18.43 -23.00
C ALA A 105 -11.68 19.81 -22.75
N LYS A 106 -12.08 20.11 -21.52
CA LYS A 106 -12.64 21.42 -21.15
C LYS A 106 -11.57 22.50 -20.91
N PHE A 107 -10.34 22.07 -20.65
CA PHE A 107 -9.25 22.95 -20.23
C PHE A 107 -8.05 22.94 -21.17
N ILE A 108 -7.87 21.86 -21.98
CA ILE A 108 -6.82 21.77 -22.99
C ILE A 108 -7.30 22.38 -24.30
N GLY A 109 -6.56 23.36 -24.79
CA GLY A 109 -6.86 24.06 -26.02
C GLY A 109 -5.59 24.51 -26.76
N PRO A 110 -5.72 25.36 -27.81
CA PRO A 110 -4.58 25.83 -28.61
C PRO A 110 -3.54 26.61 -27.79
N ASP A 111 -3.95 27.25 -26.69
CA ASP A 111 -3.05 28.03 -25.84
C ASP A 111 -2.37 27.19 -24.76
N THR A 112 -2.76 25.94 -24.57
CA THR A 112 -2.12 25.03 -23.62
C THR A 112 -0.69 24.75 -24.05
N ARG A 113 0.24 24.82 -23.09
CA ARG A 113 1.68 24.56 -23.29
C ARG A 113 2.18 23.37 -22.49
N ILE A 114 1.55 23.11 -21.35
CA ILE A 114 1.96 22.01 -20.48
C ILE A 114 0.73 21.28 -19.96
N VAL A 115 0.79 19.94 -20.03
CA VAL A 115 -0.07 19.03 -19.28
C VAL A 115 0.83 18.26 -18.33
N ALA A 116 0.74 18.56 -17.02
CA ALA A 116 1.54 17.91 -16.01
C ALA A 116 0.71 16.87 -15.24
N VAL A 117 1.24 15.67 -15.14
CA VAL A 117 0.61 14.50 -14.52
C VAL A 117 1.41 14.06 -13.32
N SER A 118 0.76 13.92 -12.17
CA SER A 118 1.32 13.19 -11.02
C SER A 118 0.73 11.79 -11.00
N THR A 119 1.57 10.76 -10.84
CA THR A 119 1.09 9.38 -10.76
C THR A 119 1.92 8.53 -9.82
N HIS A 120 1.26 7.59 -9.15
CA HIS A 120 1.87 6.66 -8.20
C HIS A 120 2.20 5.29 -8.83
N ASN A 121 1.36 4.78 -9.72
CA ASN A 121 1.54 3.44 -10.25
C ASN A 121 1.00 3.29 -11.70
N PRO A 122 1.56 4.06 -12.66
CA PRO A 122 1.00 4.15 -14.01
C PRO A 122 1.04 2.83 -14.79
N LEU A 123 2.01 1.97 -14.51
CA LEU A 123 2.18 0.70 -15.23
C LEU A 123 1.85 -0.53 -14.37
N GLY A 124 1.55 -0.35 -13.09
CA GLY A 124 1.15 -1.45 -12.22
C GLY A 124 2.30 -2.32 -11.74
N VAL A 125 3.52 -1.77 -11.66
CA VAL A 125 4.73 -2.53 -11.30
C VAL A 125 5.22 -2.28 -9.87
N THR A 126 4.42 -1.65 -9.02
CA THR A 126 4.75 -1.53 -7.60
C THR A 126 4.62 -2.88 -6.89
N PHE A 127 5.29 -3.01 -5.73
CA PHE A 127 5.28 -4.25 -4.93
C PHE A 127 3.86 -4.75 -4.62
N ALA A 128 2.96 -3.86 -4.23
CA ALA A 128 1.58 -4.23 -3.91
C ALA A 128 0.81 -4.74 -5.15
N ALA A 129 0.95 -4.06 -6.29
CA ALA A 129 0.30 -4.46 -7.53
C ALA A 129 0.82 -5.81 -8.03
N GLY A 130 2.13 -6.05 -7.99
CA GLY A 130 2.75 -7.32 -8.38
C GLY A 130 2.26 -8.49 -7.55
N VAL A 131 2.23 -8.34 -6.22
CA VAL A 131 1.76 -9.37 -5.29
C VAL A 131 0.29 -9.70 -5.52
N TYR A 132 -0.58 -8.70 -5.47
CA TYR A 132 -2.02 -8.97 -5.55
C TYR A 132 -2.47 -9.42 -6.93
N THR A 133 -1.90 -8.89 -8.00
CA THR A 133 -2.24 -9.36 -9.35
C THR A 133 -1.78 -10.79 -9.59
N SER A 134 -0.63 -11.21 -9.08
CA SER A 134 -0.16 -12.60 -9.21
C SER A 134 -0.97 -13.55 -8.34
N ILE A 135 -1.30 -13.19 -7.10
CA ILE A 135 -2.13 -14.00 -6.20
C ILE A 135 -3.55 -14.18 -6.79
N PHE A 136 -4.15 -13.13 -7.33
CA PHE A 136 -5.48 -13.22 -7.92
C PHE A 136 -5.49 -13.77 -9.36
N GLY A 137 -4.34 -14.23 -9.86
CA GLY A 137 -4.22 -14.87 -11.16
C GLY A 137 -4.47 -13.95 -12.35
N SER A 138 -4.28 -12.65 -12.15
CA SER A 138 -4.43 -11.63 -13.17
C SER A 138 -3.08 -10.95 -13.39
N SER A 139 -2.28 -11.46 -14.31
CA SER A 139 -0.98 -10.89 -14.64
C SER A 139 -1.04 -9.54 -15.36
N LYS A 140 -2.23 -8.94 -15.55
CA LYS A 140 -2.33 -8.02 -16.67
C LYS A 140 -2.52 -6.57 -16.33
N GLN A 141 -3.26 -6.17 -15.34
CA GLN A 141 -3.34 -4.75 -14.94
C GLN A 141 -4.07 -4.59 -13.61
N PRO A 142 -3.49 -3.92 -12.63
CA PRO A 142 -4.24 -3.39 -11.50
C PRO A 142 -5.17 -2.28 -11.99
N ILE A 143 -6.21 -2.02 -11.23
CA ILE A 143 -7.22 -1.02 -11.56
C ILE A 143 -6.56 0.35 -11.79
N ASN A 144 -5.60 0.73 -10.95
CA ASN A 144 -4.92 2.02 -11.10
C ASN A 144 -4.19 2.16 -12.44
N ALA A 145 -3.44 1.13 -12.87
CA ALA A 145 -2.74 1.18 -14.15
C ALA A 145 -3.70 1.28 -15.35
N HIS A 146 -4.89 0.69 -15.25
CA HIS A 146 -5.93 0.86 -16.27
C HIS A 146 -6.38 2.32 -16.37
N TYR A 147 -6.72 2.95 -15.24
CA TYR A 147 -7.15 4.36 -15.21
C TYR A 147 -6.02 5.33 -15.61
N ALA A 148 -4.78 5.01 -15.27
CA ALA A 148 -3.62 5.79 -15.73
C ALA A 148 -3.49 5.72 -17.26
N ARG A 149 -3.56 4.54 -17.85
CA ARG A 149 -3.52 4.38 -19.32
C ARG A 149 -4.69 5.07 -20.02
N ASP A 150 -5.90 5.00 -19.48
CA ASP A 150 -7.06 5.71 -20.02
C ASP A 150 -6.83 7.22 -20.02
N MET A 151 -6.33 7.79 -18.91
CA MET A 151 -5.98 9.20 -18.82
C MET A 151 -4.90 9.58 -19.86
N PHE A 152 -3.81 8.82 -19.96
CA PHE A 152 -2.77 9.10 -20.95
C PHE A 152 -3.29 8.96 -22.39
N ALA A 153 -4.18 8.02 -22.67
CA ALA A 153 -4.83 7.91 -23.96
C ALA A 153 -5.65 9.16 -24.31
N LYS A 154 -6.39 9.71 -23.35
CA LYS A 154 -7.14 10.98 -23.51
C LYS A 154 -6.20 12.17 -23.79
N ILE A 155 -5.07 12.25 -23.07
CA ILE A 155 -4.06 13.29 -23.29
C ILE A 155 -3.43 13.11 -24.68
N LYS A 156 -3.00 11.91 -25.05
CA LYS A 156 -2.33 11.61 -26.31
C LYS A 156 -3.23 11.84 -27.53
N SER A 157 -4.52 11.51 -27.43
CA SER A 157 -5.50 11.66 -28.51
C SER A 157 -6.19 13.01 -28.57
N ASN A 158 -5.83 13.95 -27.70
CA ASN A 158 -6.42 15.28 -27.68
C ASN A 158 -6.13 16.02 -29.00
N PRO A 159 -7.10 16.71 -29.62
CA PRO A 159 -6.89 17.46 -30.88
C PRO A 159 -5.76 18.48 -30.83
N TRP A 160 -5.46 19.01 -29.66
CA TRP A 160 -4.42 20.02 -29.42
C TRP A 160 -3.09 19.43 -28.94
N ARG A 161 -2.88 18.11 -29.10
CA ARG A 161 -1.66 17.42 -28.63
C ARG A 161 -0.35 18.07 -29.09
N ALA A 162 -0.35 18.70 -30.25
CA ALA A 162 0.83 19.36 -30.81
C ALA A 162 1.16 20.71 -30.14
N SER A 163 0.24 21.30 -29.37
CA SER A 163 0.44 22.61 -28.73
C SER A 163 1.11 22.54 -27.35
N TYR A 164 1.21 21.37 -26.73
CA TYR A 164 1.72 21.21 -25.36
C TYR A 164 2.69 20.05 -25.21
N GLN A 165 3.50 20.13 -24.16
CA GLN A 165 4.35 19.04 -23.71
C GLN A 165 3.73 18.34 -22.48
N VAL A 166 3.88 17.03 -22.40
CA VAL A 166 3.37 16.19 -21.32
C VAL A 166 4.49 15.89 -20.34
N MET A 167 4.40 16.43 -19.14
CA MET A 167 5.35 16.19 -18.05
C MET A 167 4.73 15.21 -17.05
N VAL A 168 5.49 14.23 -16.61
CA VAL A 168 5.04 13.25 -15.62
C VAL A 168 5.97 13.24 -14.42
N GLY A 169 5.39 13.37 -13.24
CA GLY A 169 6.10 13.25 -11.96
C GLY A 169 5.32 12.36 -11.00
N GLY A 170 5.63 12.50 -9.71
CA GLY A 170 5.09 11.67 -8.64
C GLY A 170 5.88 10.39 -8.43
N SER A 171 5.55 9.65 -7.38
CA SER A 171 6.29 8.46 -6.95
C SER A 171 6.30 7.29 -7.93
N GLY A 172 5.53 7.35 -9.01
CA GLY A 172 5.47 6.32 -10.05
C GLY A 172 6.08 6.74 -11.40
N GLY A 173 6.56 7.97 -11.56
CA GLY A 173 7.14 8.46 -12.81
C GLY A 173 8.27 7.59 -13.34
N TRP A 174 9.11 7.08 -12.44
CA TRP A 174 10.21 6.16 -12.75
C TRP A 174 9.80 4.90 -13.53
N GLN A 175 8.54 4.47 -13.41
CA GLN A 175 8.05 3.31 -14.17
C GLN A 175 8.09 3.58 -15.67
N ILE A 176 7.79 4.80 -16.08
CA ILE A 176 7.80 5.23 -17.49
C ILE A 176 9.23 5.30 -18.03
N SER A 177 10.13 5.94 -17.29
CA SER A 177 11.53 6.07 -17.69
C SER A 177 12.25 4.73 -17.76
N ARG A 178 12.01 3.84 -16.81
CA ARG A 178 12.63 2.50 -16.76
C ARG A 178 12.16 1.53 -17.83
N THR A 179 10.91 1.62 -18.21
CA THR A 179 10.33 0.74 -19.24
C THR A 179 10.35 1.36 -20.63
N ASN A 180 10.86 2.58 -20.75
CA ASN A 180 10.85 3.37 -21.98
C ASN A 180 9.45 3.53 -22.58
N ALA A 181 8.43 3.73 -21.72
CA ALA A 181 7.02 3.81 -22.14
C ALA A 181 6.61 5.23 -22.61
N TYR A 182 7.55 6.09 -22.95
CA TYR A 182 7.31 7.48 -23.38
C TYR A 182 6.35 7.56 -24.55
N ASP A 183 6.67 6.88 -25.65
CA ASP A 183 5.87 6.90 -26.89
C ASP A 183 4.53 6.19 -26.70
N GLU A 184 4.51 5.08 -25.92
CA GLU A 184 3.27 4.35 -25.61
C GLU A 184 2.25 5.28 -24.97
N LEU A 185 2.69 6.03 -23.95
CA LEU A 185 1.82 6.89 -23.15
C LEU A 185 1.72 8.33 -23.69
N GLY A 186 2.54 8.72 -24.65
CA GLY A 186 2.60 10.08 -25.17
C GLY A 186 3.19 11.08 -24.19
N VAL A 187 4.22 10.67 -23.44
CA VAL A 187 4.93 11.47 -22.44
C VAL A 187 6.18 12.08 -23.06
N ASP A 188 6.41 13.37 -22.85
CA ASP A 188 7.58 14.07 -23.36
C ASP A 188 8.70 14.15 -22.33
N CYS A 189 8.37 14.29 -21.04
CA CYS A 189 9.35 14.44 -19.97
C CYS A 189 8.89 13.71 -18.69
N VAL A 190 9.79 12.97 -18.07
CA VAL A 190 9.61 12.42 -16.71
C VAL A 190 10.51 13.17 -15.73
N VAL A 191 9.92 13.66 -14.64
CA VAL A 191 10.61 14.35 -13.54
C VAL A 191 10.63 13.42 -12.33
N GLU A 192 11.81 12.96 -11.93
CA GLU A 192 12.01 12.10 -10.77
C GLU A 192 12.55 12.94 -9.61
N GLY A 193 11.80 12.99 -8.50
CA GLY A 193 12.08 13.77 -7.30
C GLY A 193 10.93 14.70 -6.89
N ARG A 194 11.26 15.75 -6.15
CA ARG A 194 10.24 16.66 -5.57
C ARG A 194 9.79 17.73 -6.58
N SER A 195 8.48 17.87 -6.70
CA SER A 195 7.86 18.76 -7.70
C SER A 195 8.06 20.26 -7.44
N GLU A 196 8.39 20.65 -6.21
CA GLU A 196 8.63 22.04 -5.82
C GLU A 196 10.07 22.51 -6.06
N SER A 197 10.95 21.67 -6.57
CA SER A 197 12.34 22.02 -6.82
C SER A 197 12.50 23.13 -7.86
N ALA A 198 13.60 23.89 -7.77
CA ALA A 198 13.92 24.93 -8.74
C ALA A 198 14.10 24.37 -10.16
N GLU A 199 14.67 23.17 -10.27
CA GLU A 199 14.85 22.46 -11.54
C GLU A 199 13.51 22.13 -12.18
N THR A 200 12.52 21.64 -11.39
CA THR A 200 11.18 21.39 -11.88
C THR A 200 10.54 22.67 -12.43
N LEU A 201 10.61 23.78 -11.68
CA LEU A 201 10.06 25.06 -12.13
C LEU A 201 10.74 25.60 -13.40
N ALA A 202 12.06 25.37 -13.55
CA ALA A 202 12.78 25.73 -14.76
C ALA A 202 12.29 24.99 -16.01
N LEU A 203 11.85 23.72 -15.87
CA LEU A 203 11.25 22.95 -16.97
C LEU A 203 9.92 23.58 -17.43
N PHE A 204 9.11 24.11 -16.51
CA PHE A 204 7.90 24.84 -16.89
C PHE A 204 8.24 26.10 -17.71
N ASP A 205 9.26 26.86 -17.34
CA ASP A 205 9.69 28.01 -18.12
C ASP A 205 10.19 27.62 -19.52
N GLN A 206 10.96 26.53 -19.63
CA GLN A 206 11.44 26.02 -20.91
C GLN A 206 10.27 25.65 -21.83
N ALA A 207 9.32 24.87 -21.31
CA ALA A 207 8.14 24.46 -22.08
C ALA A 207 7.29 25.67 -22.50
N LEU A 208 7.15 26.70 -21.66
CA LEU A 208 6.42 27.94 -22.00
C LEU A 208 7.11 28.77 -23.06
N ARG A 209 8.45 28.69 -23.18
CA ARG A 209 9.19 29.29 -24.30
C ARG A 209 9.14 28.45 -25.59
N GLY A 210 8.47 27.30 -25.57
CA GLY A 210 8.40 26.38 -26.70
C GLY A 210 9.66 25.52 -26.88
N GLU A 211 10.55 25.48 -25.89
CA GLU A 211 11.75 24.66 -25.90
C GLU A 211 11.39 23.19 -25.64
N LYS A 212 12.00 22.27 -26.37
CA LYS A 212 11.77 20.85 -26.16
C LYS A 212 12.38 20.42 -24.83
N LEU A 213 11.60 19.72 -24.00
CA LEU A 213 12.06 19.20 -22.72
C LEU A 213 12.93 17.94 -22.90
N PRO A 214 13.89 17.69 -22.00
CA PRO A 214 14.58 16.40 -21.93
C PRO A 214 13.61 15.30 -21.53
N GLN A 215 13.82 14.08 -22.01
CA GLN A 215 12.93 12.96 -21.70
C GLN A 215 12.91 12.62 -20.20
N LYS A 216 14.04 12.77 -19.51
CA LYS A 216 14.17 12.52 -18.07
C LYS A 216 14.95 13.63 -17.38
N VAL A 217 14.48 14.01 -16.21
CA VAL A 217 15.19 14.93 -15.31
C VAL A 217 15.10 14.39 -13.90
N ASP A 218 16.27 14.19 -13.27
CA ASP A 218 16.37 13.92 -11.85
C ASP A 218 16.52 15.25 -11.11
N VAL A 219 15.66 15.49 -10.14
CA VAL A 219 15.67 16.71 -9.34
C VAL A 219 16.06 16.36 -7.91
N HIS A 220 16.78 17.26 -7.27
CA HIS A 220 17.25 17.00 -5.91
C HIS A 220 16.11 17.01 -4.89
N HIS A 221 16.33 16.31 -3.79
CA HIS A 221 15.44 16.34 -2.63
C HIS A 221 15.78 17.55 -1.75
N PRO A 222 14.77 18.17 -1.07
CA PRO A 222 14.99 19.24 -0.12
C PRO A 222 16.02 18.82 0.93
N GLN A 223 16.94 19.73 1.24
CA GLN A 223 17.95 19.52 2.28
C GLN A 223 17.53 20.16 3.61
N ASN A 224 16.55 21.04 3.57
CA ASN A 224 16.02 21.72 4.73
C ASN A 224 14.54 22.08 4.54
N ARG A 225 13.89 22.48 5.64
CA ARG A 225 12.45 22.78 5.68
C ARG A 225 12.04 24.01 4.85
N ASP A 226 12.97 24.92 4.57
CA ASP A 226 12.67 26.19 3.88
C ASP A 226 12.46 25.97 2.37
N GLU A 227 12.99 24.85 1.85
CA GLU A 227 12.79 24.42 0.47
C GLU A 227 11.43 23.75 0.23
N ILE A 228 10.73 23.36 1.31
CA ILE A 228 9.46 22.64 1.21
C ILE A 228 8.30 23.64 1.05
N ILE A 229 7.48 23.42 0.02
CA ILE A 229 6.30 24.23 -0.26
C ILE A 229 5.05 23.56 0.31
N PHE A 230 4.24 24.36 1.00
CA PHE A 230 2.99 23.90 1.59
C PHE A 230 1.82 24.31 0.71
N PRO A 231 0.96 23.37 0.33
CA PRO A 231 -0.30 23.71 -0.35
C PRO A 231 -1.28 24.37 0.63
N ASP A 232 -2.11 25.25 0.09
CA ASP A 232 -3.17 25.94 0.85
C ASP A 232 -4.58 25.51 0.42
N LYS A 233 -4.69 24.41 -0.32
CA LYS A 233 -5.94 23.83 -0.83
C LYS A 233 -6.13 22.39 -0.37
N ARG A 234 -7.39 21.93 -0.48
CA ARG A 234 -7.78 20.57 -0.11
C ARG A 234 -7.01 19.52 -0.90
N THR A 235 -6.50 18.54 -0.16
CA THR A 235 -5.86 17.33 -0.67
C THR A 235 -6.80 16.12 -0.59
N THR A 236 -6.60 15.13 -1.45
CA THR A 236 -7.25 13.82 -1.33
C THR A 236 -6.99 13.25 0.05
N PHE A 237 -8.02 12.72 0.73
CA PHE A 237 -8.00 12.20 2.10
C PHE A 237 -7.59 13.19 3.21
N GLY A 238 -7.48 14.47 2.91
CA GLY A 238 -6.93 15.41 3.87
C GLY A 238 -5.49 15.11 4.24
N VAL A 239 -4.71 14.63 3.28
CA VAL A 239 -3.28 14.34 3.49
C VAL A 239 -2.55 15.64 3.74
N VAL A 240 -1.89 15.70 4.90
CA VAL A 240 -1.02 16.79 5.33
C VAL A 240 0.35 16.22 5.61
N GLU A 241 1.37 16.66 4.90
CA GLU A 241 2.75 16.20 5.12
C GLU A 241 3.22 16.68 6.50
N MET A 242 3.76 15.76 7.30
CA MET A 242 4.27 15.98 8.64
C MET A 242 5.79 15.91 8.68
N THR A 243 6.35 14.94 7.95
CA THR A 243 7.79 14.78 7.76
C THR A 243 8.07 14.38 6.32
N THR A 244 9.30 14.63 5.86
CA THR A 244 9.84 14.01 4.65
C THR A 244 11.16 13.32 4.98
N GLY A 245 11.44 12.19 4.31
CA GLY A 245 12.57 11.34 4.67
C GLY A 245 12.37 10.56 5.97
N CYS A 246 13.29 9.66 6.28
CA CYS A 246 13.23 8.82 7.48
C CYS A 246 14.62 8.60 8.12
N GLY A 247 15.65 8.33 7.31
CA GLY A 247 17.04 8.17 7.75
C GLY A 247 17.36 6.87 8.49
N ARG A 248 16.44 5.89 8.57
CA ARG A 248 16.67 4.59 9.24
C ARG A 248 17.55 3.61 8.45
N ARG A 249 17.93 3.97 7.21
CA ARG A 249 18.86 3.22 6.35
C ARG A 249 18.35 1.85 5.90
N CYS A 250 17.03 1.70 5.71
CA CYS A 250 16.47 0.48 5.13
C CYS A 250 16.86 0.38 3.65
N GLN A 251 17.46 -0.73 3.24
CA GLN A 251 18.06 -0.86 1.90
C GLN A 251 17.05 -0.86 0.76
N PHE A 252 15.80 -1.24 1.05
CA PHE A 252 14.70 -1.39 0.11
C PHE A 252 13.77 -0.16 0.03
N CYS A 253 14.05 0.91 0.77
CA CYS A 253 13.11 2.01 0.98
C CYS A 253 13.64 3.32 0.39
N VAL A 254 12.82 4.00 -0.44
CA VAL A 254 13.17 5.27 -1.08
C VAL A 254 13.24 6.44 -0.07
N PRO A 255 12.22 6.67 0.79
CA PRO A 255 12.28 7.77 1.77
C PRO A 255 13.48 7.72 2.69
N ASP A 256 14.06 6.53 2.85
CA ASP A 256 15.17 6.30 3.75
C ASP A 256 16.54 6.74 3.21
N LEU A 257 16.61 7.05 1.93
CA LEU A 257 17.78 7.66 1.30
C LEU A 257 18.00 9.11 1.76
N ASN A 258 16.94 9.76 2.23
CA ASN A 258 16.96 11.16 2.61
C ASN A 258 16.90 11.30 4.13
N PRO A 259 17.62 12.29 4.71
CA PRO A 259 17.48 12.61 6.11
C PRO A 259 16.01 13.01 6.40
N GLN A 260 15.56 12.73 7.63
CA GLN A 260 14.26 13.22 8.05
C GLN A 260 14.29 14.73 8.19
N ILE A 261 13.30 15.38 7.64
CA ILE A 261 13.00 16.79 7.83
C ILE A 261 11.60 16.89 8.44
N ASP A 262 11.54 17.45 9.65
CA ASP A 262 10.29 17.73 10.34
C ASP A 262 9.71 19.04 9.80
N LEU A 263 8.44 19.00 9.39
CA LEU A 263 7.75 20.20 8.96
C LEU A 263 7.30 21.02 10.18
N PRO A 264 7.34 22.37 10.08
CA PRO A 264 6.94 23.23 11.19
C PRO A 264 5.47 23.03 11.58
N ARG A 265 5.21 22.95 12.88
CA ARG A 265 3.87 22.76 13.47
C ARG A 265 2.82 23.73 12.93
N ASP A 266 3.16 25.02 12.85
CA ASP A 266 2.27 26.08 12.37
C ASP A 266 1.87 25.86 10.89
N ARG A 267 2.79 25.35 10.07
CA ARG A 267 2.55 25.00 8.66
C ARG A 267 1.67 23.77 8.52
N ILE A 268 1.92 22.72 9.32
CA ILE A 268 1.04 21.55 9.40
C ILE A 268 -0.39 21.99 9.74
N LEU A 269 -0.55 22.77 10.80
CA LEU A 269 -1.86 23.25 11.24
C LEU A 269 -2.52 24.21 10.24
N ALA A 270 -1.75 25.01 9.51
CA ALA A 270 -2.27 25.86 8.44
C ALA A 270 -2.86 25.00 7.31
N HIS A 271 -2.16 23.94 6.92
CA HIS A 271 -2.66 23.01 5.88
C HIS A 271 -3.86 22.17 6.36
N VAL A 272 -3.89 21.77 7.64
CA VAL A 272 -5.10 21.17 8.24
C VAL A 272 -6.30 22.11 8.11
N ARG A 273 -6.15 23.39 8.48
CA ARG A 273 -7.22 24.40 8.35
C ARG A 273 -7.63 24.63 6.90
N ALA A 274 -6.68 24.61 5.95
CA ALA A 274 -6.99 24.72 4.53
C ALA A 274 -7.86 23.56 4.03
N ASN A 275 -7.49 22.33 4.40
CA ASN A 275 -8.30 21.14 4.09
C ASN A 275 -9.73 21.27 4.63
N VAL A 276 -9.88 21.68 5.89
CA VAL A 276 -11.20 21.83 6.52
C VAL A 276 -12.00 22.98 5.88
N ARG A 277 -11.39 24.13 5.63
CA ARG A 277 -12.01 25.27 4.93
C ARG A 277 -12.62 24.84 3.60
N ASP A 278 -11.90 24.01 2.86
CA ASP A 278 -12.31 23.54 1.53
C ASP A 278 -13.21 22.29 1.59
N GLY A 279 -13.72 21.92 2.79
CA GLY A 279 -14.77 20.93 3.00
C GLY A 279 -14.31 19.53 3.39
N ASN A 280 -13.02 19.30 3.60
CA ASN A 280 -12.57 18.00 4.11
C ASN A 280 -12.83 17.89 5.62
N ARG A 281 -13.31 16.73 6.05
CA ARG A 281 -13.59 16.43 7.47
C ARG A 281 -12.64 15.42 8.05
N GLN A 282 -11.89 14.72 7.20
CA GLN A 282 -10.87 13.77 7.56
C GLN A 282 -9.49 14.37 7.36
N ILE A 283 -8.59 14.14 8.29
CA ILE A 283 -7.18 14.53 8.20
C ILE A 283 -6.30 13.30 8.36
N SER A 284 -5.29 13.19 7.51
CA SER A 284 -4.24 12.18 7.59
C SER A 284 -2.88 12.87 7.58
N LEU A 285 -2.12 12.74 8.67
CA LEU A 285 -0.75 13.24 8.73
C LEU A 285 0.18 12.24 8.03
N ALA A 286 0.71 12.63 6.88
CA ALA A 286 1.64 11.81 6.11
C ALA A 286 3.06 11.92 6.67
N THR A 287 3.63 10.78 7.04
CA THR A 287 4.96 10.64 7.60
C THR A 287 5.45 9.21 7.40
N GLU A 288 6.75 8.98 7.42
CA GLU A 288 7.34 7.65 7.42
C GLU A 288 7.43 7.04 8.84
N ASP A 289 7.43 7.87 9.87
CA ASP A 289 7.34 7.46 11.27
C ASP A 289 6.75 8.57 12.14
N MET A 290 5.50 8.40 12.54
CA MET A 290 4.77 9.42 13.30
C MET A 290 5.38 9.72 14.67
N PHE A 291 6.16 8.80 15.24
CA PHE A 291 6.69 8.95 16.60
C PHE A 291 7.97 9.75 16.68
N ILE A 292 8.61 10.04 15.54
CA ILE A 292 9.92 10.70 15.53
C ILE A 292 9.88 12.17 15.10
N TRP A 293 8.68 12.74 14.89
CA TRP A 293 8.54 14.18 14.65
C TRP A 293 8.87 15.00 15.91
N GLY A 294 9.57 16.11 15.71
CA GLY A 294 9.91 17.03 16.79
C GLY A 294 11.04 16.55 17.69
N GLN A 295 11.83 15.57 17.27
CA GLN A 295 13.00 15.12 18.03
C GLN A 295 14.00 16.26 18.28
N VAL A 296 14.54 16.29 19.50
CA VAL A 296 15.52 17.31 19.90
C VAL A 296 16.90 17.06 19.28
N HIS A 297 17.24 15.82 18.92
CA HIS A 297 18.56 15.41 18.47
C HIS A 297 18.51 14.89 17.02
N THR A 298 18.84 15.77 16.08
CA THR A 298 18.84 15.47 14.65
C THR A 298 20.17 14.86 14.12
N LYS A 299 21.24 14.85 14.93
CA LYS A 299 22.59 14.47 14.46
C LYS A 299 22.98 13.01 14.64
N THR A 300 22.21 12.25 15.38
CA THR A 300 22.48 10.83 15.60
C THR A 300 21.16 10.07 15.56
N PRO A 301 21.16 8.79 15.18
CA PRO A 301 19.92 8.00 15.05
C PRO A 301 19.37 7.63 16.42
N PHE A 302 19.05 8.59 17.26
CA PHE A 302 18.51 8.34 18.59
C PHE A 302 17.01 8.19 18.60
N TYR A 303 16.30 8.24 17.55
CA TYR A 303 14.85 7.94 17.39
C TYR A 303 14.04 7.86 18.72
N PHE A 304 14.31 8.80 19.64
CA PHE A 304 13.53 8.97 20.85
C PHE A 304 12.34 9.88 20.57
N PRO A 305 11.12 9.43 20.86
CA PRO A 305 9.95 10.29 20.67
C PRO A 305 10.03 11.51 21.59
N ASN A 306 9.63 12.67 21.06
CA ASN A 306 9.39 13.87 21.84
C ASN A 306 7.91 13.89 22.25
N ARG A 307 7.61 13.35 23.43
CA ARG A 307 6.24 13.16 23.91
C ARG A 307 5.43 14.45 23.88
N GLU A 308 5.96 15.52 24.46
CA GLU A 308 5.22 16.77 24.60
C GLU A 308 4.95 17.43 23.24
N ALA A 309 5.93 17.41 22.32
CA ALA A 309 5.74 17.94 20.99
C ALA A 309 4.70 17.14 20.19
N LEU A 310 4.74 15.81 20.28
CA LEU A 310 3.78 14.94 19.59
C LEU A 310 2.36 15.12 20.14
N LEU A 311 2.20 15.14 21.46
CA LEU A 311 0.89 15.37 22.09
C LEU A 311 0.32 16.72 21.71
N ASP A 312 1.12 17.79 21.75
CA ASP A 312 0.68 19.13 21.33
C ASP A 312 0.26 19.16 19.87
N LEU A 313 1.06 18.58 18.97
CA LEU A 313 0.71 18.53 17.53
C LEU A 313 -0.61 17.80 17.31
N TYR A 314 -0.72 16.55 17.79
CA TYR A 314 -1.90 15.72 17.54
C TYR A 314 -3.17 16.30 18.19
N GLN A 315 -3.09 16.82 19.40
CA GLN A 315 -4.21 17.50 20.05
C GLN A 315 -4.69 18.70 19.25
N ASN A 316 -3.77 19.53 18.73
CA ASN A 316 -4.15 20.68 17.92
C ASN A 316 -4.77 20.26 16.57
N VAL A 317 -4.26 19.19 15.95
CA VAL A 317 -4.85 18.66 14.71
C VAL A 317 -6.28 18.18 14.94
N VAL A 318 -6.50 17.30 15.92
CA VAL A 318 -7.83 16.69 16.14
C VAL A 318 -8.84 17.68 16.73
N ASN A 319 -8.38 18.74 17.41
CA ASN A 319 -9.22 19.80 17.96
C ASN A 319 -9.42 20.97 16.99
N THR A 320 -8.79 20.96 15.80
CA THR A 320 -9.08 21.97 14.78
C THR A 320 -10.58 21.91 14.42
N PRO A 321 -11.32 23.02 14.55
CA PRO A 321 -12.75 23.04 14.26
C PRO A 321 -13.03 22.51 12.86
N GLY A 322 -13.93 21.55 12.74
CA GLY A 322 -14.30 20.87 11.49
C GLY A 322 -13.56 19.58 11.20
N VAL A 323 -12.54 19.20 11.97
CA VAL A 323 -11.94 17.86 11.90
C VAL A 323 -12.84 16.86 12.63
N GLU A 324 -13.42 15.95 11.87
CA GLU A 324 -14.30 14.89 12.40
C GLU A 324 -13.57 13.55 12.51
N GLN A 325 -12.62 13.30 11.62
CA GLN A 325 -11.86 12.05 11.56
C GLN A 325 -10.36 12.30 11.43
N HIS A 326 -9.59 11.43 12.05
CA HIS A 326 -8.13 11.39 11.92
C HIS A 326 -7.66 9.97 11.60
N VAL A 327 -6.86 9.83 10.55
CA VAL A 327 -6.29 8.56 10.10
C VAL A 327 -4.79 8.59 10.27
N LEU A 328 -4.26 7.53 10.86
CA LEU A 328 -2.81 7.37 11.04
C LEU A 328 -2.15 6.89 9.75
N SER A 329 -0.95 7.38 9.50
CA SER A 329 -0.08 6.93 8.42
C SER A 329 0.88 5.83 8.88
N HIS A 330 2.18 6.06 8.78
CA HIS A 330 3.20 5.09 9.15
C HIS A 330 3.74 5.34 10.56
N ALA A 331 4.14 4.25 11.19
CA ALA A 331 4.84 4.27 12.46
C ALA A 331 5.91 3.17 12.48
N THR A 332 6.91 3.33 13.34
CA THR A 332 7.81 2.23 13.70
C THR A 332 7.47 1.73 15.10
N ILE A 333 7.83 0.47 15.39
CA ILE A 333 7.40 -0.15 16.64
C ILE A 333 8.30 0.18 17.83
N ALA A 334 9.59 0.44 17.58
CA ALA A 334 10.58 0.68 18.63
C ALA A 334 10.24 1.88 19.54
N PRO A 335 9.75 3.04 19.03
CA PRO A 335 9.36 4.16 19.88
C PRO A 335 8.25 3.84 20.87
N ALA A 336 7.33 2.93 20.53
CA ALA A 336 6.29 2.49 21.46
C ALA A 336 6.86 1.74 22.68
N VAL A 337 7.98 1.02 22.49
CA VAL A 337 8.71 0.35 23.57
C VAL A 337 9.52 1.36 24.40
N VAL A 338 10.05 2.39 23.75
CA VAL A 338 10.80 3.46 24.40
C VAL A 338 9.91 4.28 25.34
N ASP A 339 8.70 4.63 24.88
CA ASP A 339 7.78 5.47 25.63
C ASP A 339 6.34 4.93 25.60
N PRO A 340 6.02 3.95 26.43
CA PRO A 340 4.66 3.42 26.55
C PRO A 340 3.63 4.46 27.00
N VAL A 341 4.04 5.46 27.79
CA VAL A 341 3.17 6.54 28.27
C VAL A 341 2.74 7.45 27.12
N LEU A 342 3.62 7.66 26.13
CA LEU A 342 3.24 8.37 24.90
C LEU A 342 2.09 7.66 24.19
N ILE A 343 2.15 6.33 24.07
CA ILE A 343 1.09 5.54 23.40
C ILE A 343 -0.24 5.71 24.13
N GLU A 344 -0.24 5.61 25.45
CA GLU A 344 -1.42 5.82 26.29
C GLU A 344 -2.03 7.22 26.05
N ARG A 345 -1.25 8.27 26.23
CA ARG A 345 -1.72 9.66 26.13
C ARG A 345 -2.13 10.06 24.70
N LEU A 346 -1.41 9.58 23.68
CA LEU A 346 -1.84 9.76 22.30
C LEU A 346 -3.19 9.08 22.04
N THR A 347 -3.36 7.86 22.56
CA THR A 347 -4.63 7.14 22.42
C THR A 347 -5.78 7.98 22.96
N GLU A 348 -5.66 8.46 24.20
CA GLU A 348 -6.67 9.33 24.83
C GLU A 348 -7.00 10.55 23.97
N SER A 349 -5.98 11.13 23.34
CA SER A 349 -6.14 12.35 22.54
C SER A 349 -6.84 12.12 21.19
N ILE A 350 -6.58 10.99 20.51
CA ILE A 350 -6.94 10.84 19.09
C ILE A 350 -7.95 9.74 18.79
N ILE A 351 -8.16 8.76 19.67
CA ILE A 351 -8.96 7.56 19.36
C ILE A 351 -10.42 7.89 19.03
N ASP A 352 -10.99 8.90 19.66
CA ASP A 352 -12.37 9.33 19.37
C ASP A 352 -12.54 9.88 17.95
N LYS A 353 -11.46 10.30 17.32
CA LYS A 353 -11.48 10.75 15.93
C LYS A 353 -11.14 9.63 14.92
N SER A 354 -10.78 8.44 15.37
CA SER A 354 -10.54 7.32 14.47
C SER A 354 -11.82 6.91 13.74
N PRO A 355 -11.80 6.70 12.42
CA PRO A 355 -12.92 6.12 11.68
C PRO A 355 -13.00 4.59 11.79
N ILE A 356 -12.00 3.94 12.40
CA ILE A 356 -11.87 2.48 12.40
C ILE A 356 -12.55 1.89 13.62
N HIS A 357 -13.41 0.89 13.38
CA HIS A 357 -14.12 0.14 14.40
C HIS A 357 -13.72 -1.32 14.38
N LEU A 358 -13.29 -1.84 15.54
CA LEU A 358 -12.96 -3.26 15.75
C LEU A 358 -13.79 -3.83 16.90
N PRO A 359 -15.05 -4.25 16.66
CA PRO A 359 -16.01 -4.61 17.72
C PRO A 359 -15.52 -5.70 18.66
N VAL A 360 -14.72 -6.65 18.17
CA VAL A 360 -14.23 -7.80 18.96
C VAL A 360 -12.93 -7.48 19.69
N LEU A 361 -12.04 -6.69 19.06
CA LEU A 361 -10.69 -6.45 19.57
C LEU A 361 -10.61 -5.23 20.49
N SER A 362 -11.33 -4.17 20.13
CA SER A 362 -11.21 -2.91 20.86
C SER A 362 -11.95 -2.94 22.20
N THR A 363 -11.26 -2.54 23.25
CA THR A 363 -11.81 -2.29 24.58
C THR A 363 -12.44 -0.91 24.72
N HIS A 364 -12.20 0.00 23.74
CA HIS A 364 -12.78 1.34 23.73
C HIS A 364 -14.33 1.28 23.73
N PRO A 365 -15.03 2.16 24.49
CA PRO A 365 -16.50 2.11 24.62
C PRO A 365 -17.23 2.11 23.26
N LYS A 366 -16.77 2.90 22.30
CA LYS A 366 -17.31 2.97 20.94
C LYS A 366 -16.65 1.97 19.97
N LYS A 367 -15.88 1.00 20.50
CA LYS A 367 -15.14 0.00 19.72
C LYS A 367 -14.20 0.59 18.66
N LYS A 368 -13.70 1.79 18.89
CA LYS A 368 -12.73 2.45 18.02
C LYS A 368 -11.34 1.87 18.18
N ALA A 369 -10.55 1.95 17.14
CA ALA A 369 -9.18 1.43 17.10
C ALA A 369 -8.28 2.33 16.28
N LEU A 370 -6.98 2.29 16.54
CA LEU A 370 -5.94 3.00 15.82
C LEU A 370 -5.12 1.99 15.02
N VAL A 371 -4.98 2.23 13.72
CA VAL A 371 -4.37 1.26 12.79
C VAL A 371 -3.30 1.97 11.94
N PRO A 372 -2.08 2.15 12.47
CA PRO A 372 -0.97 2.64 11.67
C PRO A 372 -0.39 1.53 10.78
N LEU A 373 0.30 1.91 9.69
CA LEU A 373 1.18 1.01 8.96
C LEU A 373 2.52 0.88 9.69
N VAL A 374 2.98 -0.34 9.93
CA VAL A 374 4.24 -0.63 10.64
C VAL A 374 5.04 -1.66 9.88
N GLY A 375 6.30 -1.36 9.58
CA GLY A 375 7.19 -2.32 8.92
C GLY A 375 7.76 -3.35 9.89
N LEU A 376 7.33 -4.61 9.80
CA LEU A 376 8.00 -5.77 10.43
C LEU A 376 9.15 -6.25 9.53
N GLU A 377 8.87 -6.37 8.26
CA GLU A 377 9.71 -6.79 7.13
C GLU A 377 10.26 -8.22 7.28
N THR A 378 10.95 -8.52 8.36
CA THR A 378 11.48 -9.85 8.70
C THR A 378 11.59 -10.04 10.21
N GLY A 379 11.44 -11.26 10.68
CA GLY A 379 11.76 -11.66 12.06
C GLY A 379 13.20 -12.14 12.22
N SER A 380 13.94 -12.33 11.12
CA SER A 380 15.34 -12.74 11.17
C SER A 380 16.25 -11.58 11.56
N VAL A 381 17.03 -11.77 12.62
CA VAL A 381 18.05 -10.82 13.06
C VAL A 381 19.14 -10.65 11.99
N ALA A 382 19.55 -11.74 11.36
CA ALA A 382 20.56 -11.70 10.29
C ALA A 382 20.09 -10.86 9.11
N ARG A 383 18.84 -11.04 8.68
CA ARG A 383 18.25 -10.23 7.60
C ARG A 383 18.00 -8.78 8.04
N ALA A 384 17.55 -8.57 9.26
CA ALA A 384 17.34 -7.22 9.80
C ALA A 384 18.63 -6.40 9.79
N LYS A 385 19.77 -6.97 10.17
CA LYS A 385 21.09 -6.33 10.09
C LYS A 385 21.46 -5.92 8.66
N GLN A 386 21.10 -6.71 7.68
CA GLN A 386 21.41 -6.44 6.27
C GLN A 386 20.43 -5.43 5.65
N LEU A 387 19.13 -5.63 5.87
CA LEU A 387 18.08 -4.88 5.18
C LEU A 387 17.68 -3.58 5.88
N MET A 388 17.73 -3.54 7.21
CA MET A 388 17.15 -2.45 8.00
C MET A 388 17.91 -2.22 9.33
N PRO A 389 19.22 -1.94 9.29
CA PRO A 389 20.10 -1.97 10.45
C PRO A 389 19.68 -1.02 11.59
N SER A 390 19.00 0.06 11.29
CA SER A 390 18.54 1.04 12.29
C SER A 390 17.04 0.91 12.65
N LYS A 391 16.37 -0.20 12.26
CA LYS A 391 14.93 -0.36 12.47
C LYS A 391 14.57 -0.49 13.95
N ALA A 392 15.43 -1.16 14.73
CA ALA A 392 15.22 -1.36 16.17
C ALA A 392 15.67 -0.20 17.06
N VAL A 393 16.41 0.77 16.50
CA VAL A 393 16.99 1.88 17.31
C VAL A 393 15.90 2.56 18.14
N PRO A 394 16.15 2.82 19.46
CA PRO A 394 17.46 2.81 20.14
C PRO A 394 17.93 1.45 20.66
N PHE A 395 17.17 0.38 20.45
CA PHE A 395 17.57 -0.97 20.85
C PHE A 395 18.58 -1.56 19.85
N PRO A 396 19.47 -2.46 20.29
CA PRO A 396 20.27 -3.24 19.38
C PRO A 396 19.40 -4.01 18.38
N ILE A 397 19.85 -4.11 17.12
CA ILE A 397 19.10 -4.84 16.09
C ILE A 397 18.96 -6.33 16.41
N ASP A 398 19.84 -6.89 17.24
CA ASP A 398 19.76 -8.25 17.76
C ASP A 398 18.50 -8.49 18.60
N GLU A 399 17.93 -7.46 19.18
CA GLU A 399 16.68 -7.51 19.96
C GLU A 399 15.42 -7.34 19.08
N TRP A 400 15.56 -7.21 17.76
CA TRP A 400 14.43 -6.89 16.88
C TRP A 400 13.18 -7.73 17.10
N PRO A 401 13.24 -9.09 17.16
CA PRO A 401 12.05 -9.90 17.42
C PRO A 401 11.38 -9.55 18.77
N SER A 402 12.16 -9.34 19.82
CA SER A 402 11.62 -9.00 21.14
C SER A 402 11.04 -7.59 21.20
N VAL A 403 11.64 -6.63 20.48
CA VAL A 403 11.11 -5.26 20.33
C VAL A 403 9.75 -5.28 19.63
N VAL A 404 9.61 -6.10 18.58
CA VAL A 404 8.33 -6.28 17.88
C VAL A 404 7.25 -6.80 18.84
N ILE A 405 7.53 -7.85 19.58
CA ILE A 405 6.55 -8.45 20.51
C ILE A 405 6.17 -7.47 21.62
N ARG A 406 7.16 -6.87 22.30
CA ARG A 406 6.90 -5.88 23.37
C ARG A 406 6.11 -4.68 22.85
N GLY A 407 6.48 -4.18 21.66
CA GLY A 407 5.77 -3.08 21.04
C GLY A 407 4.31 -3.42 20.70
N LEU A 408 4.05 -4.62 20.17
CA LEU A 408 2.68 -5.07 19.91
C LEU A 408 1.87 -5.21 21.21
N GLU A 409 2.45 -5.71 22.29
CA GLU A 409 1.78 -5.79 23.61
C GLU A 409 1.34 -4.41 24.09
N ILE A 410 2.23 -3.42 23.99
CA ILE A 410 1.93 -2.03 24.39
C ILE A 410 0.84 -1.45 23.49
N LEU A 411 1.00 -1.56 22.17
CA LEU A 411 0.05 -1.03 21.20
C LEU A 411 -1.35 -1.65 21.38
N ASN A 412 -1.44 -2.98 21.48
CA ASN A 412 -2.72 -3.67 21.62
C ASN A 412 -3.44 -3.30 22.92
N ARG A 413 -2.70 -3.14 24.01
CA ARG A 413 -3.25 -2.70 25.31
C ARG A 413 -3.99 -1.36 25.20
N HIS A 414 -3.53 -0.48 24.33
CA HIS A 414 -4.10 0.85 24.11
C HIS A 414 -4.96 0.95 22.82
N ASN A 415 -5.48 -0.17 22.32
CA ASN A 415 -6.36 -0.23 21.12
C ASN A 415 -5.66 0.18 19.81
N TRP A 416 -4.35 -0.02 19.71
CA TRP A 416 -3.62 0.08 18.46
C TRP A 416 -3.42 -1.31 17.86
N PHE A 417 -3.87 -1.50 16.63
CA PHE A 417 -3.77 -2.78 15.91
C PHE A 417 -3.07 -2.54 14.57
N PRO A 418 -1.74 -2.51 14.55
CA PRO A 418 -0.99 -2.10 13.37
C PRO A 418 -1.20 -3.04 12.18
N ALA A 419 -1.19 -2.46 10.98
CA ALA A 419 -1.03 -3.21 9.74
C ALA A 419 0.48 -3.37 9.50
N MET A 420 0.98 -4.61 9.60
CA MET A 420 2.41 -4.91 9.57
C MET A 420 2.84 -5.48 8.23
N THR A 421 3.72 -4.77 7.53
CA THR A 421 4.30 -5.22 6.26
C THR A 421 5.40 -6.24 6.50
N LEU A 422 5.50 -7.22 5.59
CA LEU A 422 6.59 -8.19 5.52
C LEU A 422 7.14 -8.26 4.10
N ILE A 423 8.43 -8.50 3.98
CA ILE A 423 9.11 -8.70 2.70
C ILE A 423 9.49 -10.18 2.59
N ILE A 424 8.98 -10.86 1.58
CA ILE A 424 9.21 -12.28 1.31
C ILE A 424 9.97 -12.42 -0.01
N GLY A 425 11.00 -13.28 -0.02
CA GLY A 425 11.79 -13.54 -1.23
C GLY A 425 12.79 -12.42 -1.55
N SER A 426 13.29 -11.72 -0.52
CA SER A 426 14.38 -10.78 -0.71
C SER A 426 15.67 -11.50 -1.15
N PRO A 427 16.56 -10.83 -1.93
CA PRO A 427 17.81 -11.46 -2.38
C PRO A 427 18.60 -12.06 -1.22
N ASN A 428 19.07 -13.30 -1.37
CA ASN A 428 19.80 -14.08 -0.36
C ASN A 428 19.00 -14.39 0.92
N GLU A 429 17.66 -14.34 0.89
CA GLU A 429 16.85 -14.85 1.99
C GLU A 429 17.00 -16.37 2.09
N THR A 430 17.35 -16.86 3.26
CA THR A 430 17.50 -18.29 3.56
C THR A 430 16.25 -18.84 4.21
N ASP A 431 16.12 -20.18 4.23
CA ASP A 431 15.05 -20.86 4.93
C ASP A 431 15.06 -20.57 6.43
N ASP A 432 16.24 -20.39 7.03
CA ASP A 432 16.35 -20.02 8.44
C ASP A 432 15.86 -18.60 8.71
N ASP A 433 16.03 -17.67 7.76
CA ASP A 433 15.45 -16.34 7.86
C ASP A 433 13.91 -16.38 7.82
N VAL A 434 13.36 -17.23 6.96
CA VAL A 434 11.90 -17.43 6.87
C VAL A 434 11.36 -18.08 8.14
N LYS A 435 12.05 -19.11 8.68
CA LYS A 435 11.69 -19.76 9.96
C LYS A 435 11.70 -18.76 11.10
N ALA A 436 12.75 -17.94 11.23
CA ALA A 436 12.84 -16.93 12.26
C ALA A 436 11.68 -15.89 12.15
N THR A 437 11.24 -15.58 10.93
CA THR A 437 10.08 -14.71 10.73
C THR A 437 8.78 -15.41 11.13
N LEU A 438 8.63 -16.69 10.80
CA LEU A 438 7.51 -17.52 11.25
C LEU A 438 7.43 -17.59 12.77
N ASP A 439 8.57 -17.75 13.46
CA ASP A 439 8.64 -17.80 14.92
C ASP A 439 8.07 -16.53 15.56
N VAL A 440 8.35 -15.35 14.99
CA VAL A 440 7.73 -14.10 15.45
C VAL A 440 6.21 -14.13 15.26
N ILE A 441 5.71 -14.62 14.12
CA ILE A 441 4.27 -14.73 13.87
C ILE A 441 3.61 -15.73 14.81
N TYR A 442 4.26 -16.86 15.11
CA TYR A 442 3.78 -17.84 16.08
C TYR A 442 3.76 -17.26 17.50
N GLU A 443 4.78 -16.46 17.87
CA GLU A 443 4.80 -15.81 19.18
C GLU A 443 3.68 -14.77 19.32
N VAL A 444 3.39 -14.00 18.26
CA VAL A 444 2.21 -13.10 18.19
C VAL A 444 0.92 -13.91 18.40
N GLU A 445 0.81 -15.09 17.79
CA GLU A 445 -0.33 -15.98 17.96
C GLU A 445 -0.44 -16.52 19.39
N ARG A 446 0.65 -17.04 19.93
CA ARG A 446 0.72 -17.63 21.26
C ARG A 446 0.35 -16.63 22.39
N ARG A 447 0.72 -15.36 22.21
CA ARG A 447 0.38 -14.29 23.14
C ARG A 447 -0.98 -13.65 22.87
N GLU A 448 -1.74 -14.19 21.91
CA GLU A 448 -3.03 -13.63 21.49
C GLU A 448 -2.97 -12.15 21.07
N LEU A 449 -1.81 -11.71 20.55
CA LEU A 449 -1.62 -10.36 20.05
C LEU A 449 -2.25 -10.21 18.65
N PHE A 450 -2.57 -8.97 18.30
CA PHE A 450 -3.25 -8.64 17.05
C PHE A 450 -2.45 -7.66 16.20
N ALA A 451 -2.19 -8.07 14.98
CA ALA A 451 -1.70 -7.24 13.90
C ALA A 451 -2.35 -7.71 12.59
N PHE A 452 -2.54 -6.81 11.65
CA PHE A 452 -2.93 -7.18 10.28
C PHE A 452 -1.64 -7.35 9.45
N PHE A 453 -1.27 -8.57 9.10
CA PHE A 453 -0.05 -8.84 8.36
C PHE A 453 -0.22 -8.65 6.87
N ILE A 454 0.69 -7.91 6.24
CA ILE A 454 0.71 -7.63 4.80
C ILE A 454 1.97 -8.29 4.21
N PRO A 455 1.93 -9.60 3.89
CA PRO A 455 3.05 -10.27 3.27
C PRO A 455 3.20 -9.81 1.81
N SER A 456 4.32 -9.18 1.50
CA SER A 456 4.63 -8.65 0.18
C SER A 456 5.83 -9.35 -0.42
N ILE A 457 5.76 -9.70 -1.70
CA ILE A 457 6.92 -10.22 -2.43
C ILE A 457 7.90 -9.09 -2.65
N PHE A 458 9.18 -9.35 -2.42
CA PHE A 458 10.24 -8.38 -2.65
C PHE A 458 10.22 -7.88 -4.10
N THR A 459 10.15 -6.59 -4.24
CA THR A 459 10.25 -5.90 -5.53
C THR A 459 11.36 -4.85 -5.41
N PRO A 460 12.43 -4.95 -6.22
CA PRO A 460 13.47 -3.92 -6.25
C PRO A 460 12.87 -2.63 -6.80
N LEU A 461 12.75 -1.63 -5.94
CA LEU A 461 12.26 -0.32 -6.33
C LEU A 461 13.39 0.55 -6.87
N HIS A 462 13.05 1.46 -7.77
CA HIS A 462 13.95 2.49 -8.25
C HIS A 462 14.39 3.41 -7.10
N ASP A 463 15.59 3.95 -7.20
CA ASP A 463 16.22 4.80 -6.19
C ASP A 463 16.39 4.16 -4.81
N THR A 464 16.35 2.84 -4.70
CA THR A 464 16.74 2.13 -3.48
C THR A 464 18.15 1.57 -3.61
N ARG A 465 18.78 1.30 -2.46
CA ARG A 465 20.09 0.61 -2.47
C ARG A 465 20.02 -0.83 -3.00
N MET A 466 18.82 -1.35 -3.18
CA MET A 466 18.56 -2.67 -3.74
C MET A 466 18.08 -2.62 -5.19
N GLU A 467 18.14 -1.46 -5.82
CA GLU A 467 17.84 -1.32 -7.24
C GLU A 467 18.74 -2.23 -8.08
N GLY A 468 18.17 -2.85 -9.11
CA GLY A 468 18.90 -3.78 -9.99
C GLY A 468 19.17 -5.16 -9.40
N THR A 469 18.84 -5.41 -8.13
CA THR A 469 18.93 -6.76 -7.56
C THR A 469 17.82 -7.66 -8.13
N LYS A 470 18.13 -8.95 -8.25
CA LYS A 470 17.11 -9.93 -8.65
C LYS A 470 16.23 -10.25 -7.44
N GLY A 471 14.94 -9.98 -7.55
CA GLY A 471 13.94 -10.41 -6.59
C GLY A 471 13.05 -11.51 -7.16
N VAL A 472 12.18 -12.03 -6.32
CA VAL A 472 11.06 -12.87 -6.76
C VAL A 472 10.05 -11.96 -7.46
N THR A 473 9.85 -12.16 -8.75
CA THR A 473 8.92 -11.34 -9.55
C THR A 473 7.53 -11.97 -9.66
N GLU A 474 7.44 -13.27 -9.39
CA GLU A 474 6.19 -14.02 -9.47
C GLU A 474 6.04 -14.98 -8.27
N THR A 475 4.80 -15.19 -7.85
CA THR A 475 4.49 -16.09 -6.74
C THR A 475 4.91 -17.54 -6.96
N ASN A 476 5.05 -17.97 -8.21
CA ASN A 476 5.51 -19.30 -8.56
C ASN A 476 7.03 -19.55 -8.29
N GLN A 477 7.77 -18.50 -7.98
CA GLN A 477 9.19 -18.55 -7.64
C GLN A 477 9.42 -18.68 -6.12
N LEU A 478 8.38 -18.54 -5.31
CA LEU A 478 8.47 -18.68 -3.86
C LEU A 478 8.78 -20.13 -3.45
N THR A 479 9.63 -20.30 -2.43
CA THR A 479 9.86 -21.59 -1.79
C THR A 479 8.65 -22.05 -0.99
N ALA A 480 8.62 -23.30 -0.58
CA ALA A 480 7.53 -23.84 0.25
C ALA A 480 7.41 -23.08 1.59
N LEU A 481 8.55 -22.77 2.23
CA LEU A 481 8.57 -22.01 3.49
C LEU A 481 8.10 -20.56 3.31
N GLN A 482 8.48 -19.89 2.24
CA GLN A 482 7.99 -18.55 1.91
C GLN A 482 6.47 -18.55 1.69
N TRP A 483 5.95 -19.58 1.03
CA TRP A 483 4.50 -19.79 0.91
C TRP A 483 3.84 -20.02 2.27
N GLN A 484 4.46 -20.84 3.13
CA GLN A 484 3.97 -21.08 4.48
C GLN A 484 3.88 -19.78 5.29
N LEU A 485 4.91 -18.94 5.23
CA LEU A 485 4.90 -17.63 5.88
C LEU A 485 3.78 -16.75 5.35
N MET A 486 3.62 -16.66 4.04
CA MET A 486 2.53 -15.89 3.41
C MET A 486 1.16 -16.40 3.87
N MET A 487 0.95 -17.71 3.85
CA MET A 487 -0.29 -18.35 4.27
C MET A 487 -0.58 -18.15 5.75
N LYS A 488 0.45 -18.25 6.61
CA LYS A 488 0.32 -18.01 8.05
C LYS A 488 -0.14 -16.57 8.31
N CYS A 489 0.45 -15.59 7.64
CA CYS A 489 0.02 -14.18 7.73
C CYS A 489 -1.46 -14.02 7.36
N TRP A 490 -1.89 -14.59 6.24
CA TRP A 490 -3.30 -14.53 5.83
C TRP A 490 -4.23 -15.26 6.80
N LYS A 491 -3.82 -16.40 7.34
CA LYS A 491 -4.58 -17.12 8.36
C LYS A 491 -4.77 -16.25 9.62
N MET A 492 -3.72 -15.57 10.05
CA MET A 492 -3.80 -14.62 11.17
C MET A 492 -4.83 -13.51 10.90
N ASN A 493 -4.79 -12.91 9.72
CA ASN A 493 -5.72 -11.84 9.31
C ASN A 493 -7.19 -12.30 9.26
N LEU A 494 -7.43 -13.58 9.03
CA LEU A 494 -8.77 -14.15 8.89
C LEU A 494 -9.34 -14.69 10.20
N ARG A 495 -8.63 -14.57 11.31
CA ARG A 495 -9.19 -14.94 12.62
C ARG A 495 -10.51 -14.23 12.89
N PRO A 496 -11.48 -14.87 13.55
CA PRO A 496 -12.83 -14.32 13.75
C PRO A 496 -12.85 -12.89 14.30
N GLY A 497 -11.98 -12.57 15.23
CA GLY A 497 -11.88 -11.24 15.82
C GLY A 497 -11.30 -10.16 14.88
N GLN A 498 -10.39 -10.53 13.99
CA GLN A 498 -9.71 -9.60 13.09
C GLN A 498 -10.48 -9.37 11.79
N ALA A 499 -11.07 -10.43 11.26
CA ALA A 499 -11.71 -10.37 9.95
C ALA A 499 -13.06 -9.62 9.95
N SER A 500 -13.67 -9.40 11.10
CA SER A 500 -14.97 -8.70 11.17
C SER A 500 -14.89 -7.22 10.80
N TRP A 501 -13.71 -6.60 10.81
CA TRP A 501 -13.58 -5.16 10.54
C TRP A 501 -13.58 -4.81 9.05
N TRP A 502 -13.11 -5.70 8.17
CA TRP A 502 -13.00 -5.38 6.75
C TRP A 502 -14.06 -6.03 5.86
N ALA A 503 -14.72 -7.13 6.32
CA ALA A 503 -15.85 -7.67 5.58
C ALA A 503 -16.75 -8.60 6.44
N PRO A 504 -18.09 -8.56 6.27
CA PRO A 504 -18.98 -9.56 6.82
C PRO A 504 -18.60 -10.97 6.37
N THR A 505 -18.79 -11.97 7.22
CA THR A 505 -18.39 -13.37 6.97
C THR A 505 -18.93 -13.92 5.64
N VAL A 506 -20.15 -13.57 5.28
CA VAL A 506 -20.77 -14.01 4.01
C VAL A 506 -20.02 -13.48 2.79
N TRP A 507 -19.57 -12.22 2.82
CA TRP A 507 -18.81 -11.64 1.73
C TRP A 507 -17.41 -12.23 1.60
N ARG A 508 -16.78 -12.58 2.73
CA ARG A 508 -15.48 -13.26 2.73
C ARG A 508 -15.56 -14.63 2.09
N LEU A 509 -16.59 -15.40 2.45
CA LEU A 509 -16.85 -16.70 1.85
C LEU A 509 -17.14 -16.57 0.35
N GLY A 510 -17.97 -15.61 -0.05
CA GLY A 510 -18.25 -15.31 -1.45
C GLY A 510 -16.99 -14.92 -2.24
N ALA A 511 -16.15 -14.07 -1.67
CA ALA A 511 -14.88 -13.66 -2.28
C ALA A 511 -13.90 -14.83 -2.42
N ILE A 512 -13.77 -15.68 -1.40
CA ILE A 512 -12.93 -16.88 -1.43
C ILE A 512 -13.42 -17.87 -2.51
N VAL A 513 -14.73 -18.10 -2.59
CA VAL A 513 -15.31 -19.01 -3.60
C VAL A 513 -15.12 -18.46 -5.01
N LEU A 514 -15.38 -17.15 -5.21
CA LEU A 514 -15.20 -16.51 -6.51
C LEU A 514 -13.73 -16.52 -6.94
N TRP A 515 -12.84 -16.28 -6.01
CA TRP A 515 -11.41 -16.32 -6.21
C TRP A 515 -10.94 -17.75 -6.52
N ALA A 516 -11.40 -18.76 -5.78
CA ALA A 516 -11.17 -20.17 -6.04
C ALA A 516 -11.56 -20.56 -7.46
N TRP A 517 -12.76 -20.18 -7.84
CA TRP A 517 -13.27 -20.45 -9.18
C TRP A 517 -12.43 -19.78 -10.26
N LYS A 518 -12.05 -18.53 -10.07
CA LYS A 518 -11.23 -17.76 -11.02
C LYS A 518 -9.83 -18.36 -11.17
N LEU A 519 -9.19 -18.70 -10.06
CA LEU A 519 -7.85 -19.30 -10.07
C LEU A 519 -7.86 -20.70 -10.70
N ARG A 520 -8.91 -21.49 -10.44
CA ARG A 520 -9.13 -22.77 -11.11
C ARG A 520 -9.24 -22.60 -12.62
N LYS A 521 -10.00 -21.59 -13.07
CA LYS A 521 -10.17 -21.30 -14.50
C LYS A 521 -8.86 -20.88 -15.19
N LEU A 522 -8.02 -20.13 -14.50
CA LEU A 522 -6.75 -19.60 -15.04
C LEU A 522 -5.60 -20.61 -14.98
N ASN A 523 -5.53 -21.43 -13.94
CA ASN A 523 -4.39 -22.27 -13.62
C ASN A 523 -4.69 -23.78 -13.67
N GLY A 524 -5.93 -24.15 -14.01
CA GLY A 524 -6.39 -25.53 -14.03
C GLY A 524 -6.80 -26.08 -12.66
N PRO A 525 -7.38 -27.30 -12.60
CA PRO A 525 -7.98 -27.86 -11.39
C PRO A 525 -6.99 -28.12 -10.25
N GLY A 526 -5.70 -28.27 -10.54
CA GLY A 526 -4.67 -28.46 -9.53
C GLY A 526 -4.37 -27.23 -8.68
N PHE A 527 -4.74 -26.05 -9.14
CA PHE A 527 -4.55 -24.81 -8.39
C PHE A 527 -5.56 -24.61 -7.27
N THR A 528 -6.56 -25.46 -7.17
CA THR A 528 -7.51 -25.43 -6.03
C THR A 528 -6.88 -25.86 -4.72
N TRP A 529 -5.76 -26.58 -4.75
CA TRP A 529 -5.11 -27.12 -3.56
C TRP A 529 -4.47 -26.05 -2.65
N PRO A 530 -3.69 -25.11 -3.15
CA PRO A 530 -3.22 -23.98 -2.32
C PRO A 530 -4.35 -23.17 -1.71
N MET A 531 -5.51 -23.15 -2.33
CA MET A 531 -6.68 -22.45 -1.81
C MET A 531 -7.37 -23.15 -0.66
N PHE A 532 -7.26 -24.48 -0.56
CA PHE A 532 -7.70 -25.18 0.65
C PHE A 532 -6.80 -24.87 1.86
N LEU A 533 -5.53 -24.53 1.63
CA LEU A 533 -4.66 -24.00 2.68
C LEU A 533 -5.11 -22.59 3.11
N PHE A 534 -5.52 -21.74 2.19
CA PHE A 534 -6.21 -20.48 2.49
C PHE A 534 -7.53 -20.72 3.24
N ALA A 535 -8.21 -21.78 2.91
CA ALA A 535 -9.48 -22.18 3.54
C ALA A 535 -9.31 -22.68 4.98
N GLY A 536 -8.10 -22.81 5.51
CA GLY A 536 -7.85 -22.97 6.94
C GLY A 536 -8.44 -21.85 7.81
N ALA A 537 -8.92 -20.79 7.17
CA ALA A 537 -9.73 -19.74 7.75
C ALA A 537 -11.25 -19.97 7.63
N MET A 538 -11.70 -21.01 6.93
CA MET A 538 -13.13 -21.36 6.85
C MET A 538 -13.56 -22.14 8.08
N PRO A 539 -14.84 -22.04 8.49
CA PRO A 539 -15.41 -22.94 9.48
C PRO A 539 -15.22 -24.41 9.06
N GLU A 540 -14.85 -25.28 9.99
CA GLU A 540 -14.56 -26.70 9.73
C GLU A 540 -15.67 -27.43 8.99
N TRP A 541 -16.94 -27.16 9.33
CA TRP A 541 -18.07 -27.77 8.66
C TRP A 541 -18.13 -27.42 7.16
N LEU A 542 -17.69 -26.21 6.79
CA LEU A 542 -17.66 -25.78 5.40
C LEU A 542 -16.45 -26.38 4.68
N MET A 543 -15.30 -26.48 5.35
CA MET A 543 -14.13 -27.18 4.83
C MET A 543 -14.40 -28.66 4.59
N ALA A 544 -15.05 -29.32 5.54
CA ALA A 544 -15.46 -30.72 5.41
C ALA A 544 -16.45 -30.92 4.26
N LYS A 545 -17.40 -29.99 4.09
CA LYS A 545 -18.38 -30.02 3.00
C LYS A 545 -17.74 -29.74 1.64
N MET A 546 -16.84 -28.78 1.55
CA MET A 546 -16.10 -28.49 0.31
C MET A 546 -15.09 -29.59 -0.01
N GLY A 547 -14.43 -30.16 0.98
CA GLY A 547 -13.58 -31.34 0.82
C GLY A 547 -14.34 -32.54 0.26
N LYS A 548 -15.57 -32.80 0.73
CA LYS A 548 -16.43 -33.84 0.14
C LYS A 548 -16.87 -33.53 -1.29
N ILE A 549 -17.11 -32.29 -1.64
CA ILE A 549 -17.51 -31.88 -3.00
C ILE A 549 -16.32 -31.92 -3.98
N TYR A 550 -15.14 -31.53 -3.55
CA TYR A 550 -13.96 -31.40 -4.41
C TYR A 550 -12.97 -32.56 -4.28
N LEU A 551 -12.88 -33.18 -3.12
CA LEU A 551 -11.98 -34.31 -2.84
C LEU A 551 -12.74 -35.65 -2.75
N GLY A 552 -13.99 -35.67 -3.02
CA GLY A 552 -15.05 -36.69 -2.98
C GLY A 552 -14.72 -38.18 -2.92
N LYS A 553 -13.46 -38.55 -2.97
CA LYS A 553 -12.83 -39.83 -2.64
C LYS A 553 -11.34 -39.54 -2.40
N PRO A 554 -10.64 -40.28 -1.55
CA PRO A 554 -9.19 -40.14 -1.46
C PRO A 554 -8.59 -40.23 -2.87
N LEU A 555 -7.77 -39.24 -3.21
CA LEU A 555 -7.10 -39.15 -4.51
C LEU A 555 -6.35 -40.47 -4.77
N THR A 556 -6.81 -41.23 -5.75
CA THR A 556 -6.09 -42.43 -6.18
C THR A 556 -4.76 -42.03 -6.80
N ILE A 557 -3.77 -42.90 -6.78
CA ILE A 557 -2.45 -42.67 -7.43
C ILE A 557 -2.62 -42.26 -8.89
N LYS A 558 -3.59 -42.81 -9.58
CA LYS A 558 -3.92 -42.47 -10.98
C LYS A 558 -4.42 -41.02 -11.09
N THR A 559 -5.35 -40.60 -10.26
CA THR A 559 -5.90 -39.23 -10.24
C THR A 559 -4.83 -38.23 -9.86
N ARG A 560 -3.91 -38.58 -8.94
CA ARG A 560 -2.76 -37.75 -8.58
C ARG A 560 -1.81 -37.54 -9.76
N LYS A 561 -1.49 -38.60 -10.52
CA LYS A 561 -0.63 -38.52 -11.71
C LYS A 561 -1.23 -37.65 -12.80
N GLU A 562 -2.54 -37.72 -12.99
CA GLU A 562 -3.29 -36.88 -13.95
C GLU A 562 -3.30 -35.41 -13.48
N LEU A 563 -3.51 -35.17 -12.20
CA LEU A 563 -3.46 -33.83 -11.61
C LEU A 563 -2.06 -33.19 -11.77
N LEU A 564 -1.00 -33.97 -11.52
CA LEU A 564 0.39 -33.52 -11.67
C LEU A 564 0.74 -33.14 -13.13
N LYS A 565 0.09 -33.75 -14.11
CA LYS A 565 0.27 -33.37 -15.52
C LYS A 565 -0.37 -32.04 -15.88
N THR A 566 -1.47 -31.68 -15.20
CA THR A 566 -2.22 -30.45 -15.46
C THR A 566 -1.71 -29.25 -14.65
N ILE A 567 -0.86 -29.47 -13.64
CA ILE A 567 -0.30 -28.43 -12.78
C ILE A 567 0.95 -27.85 -13.43
N LYS A 568 1.08 -26.52 -13.41
CA LYS A 568 2.32 -25.85 -13.84
C LYS A 568 3.53 -26.42 -13.10
N PRO A 569 4.71 -26.50 -13.74
CA PRO A 569 5.90 -27.08 -13.11
C PRO A 569 6.23 -26.51 -11.72
N SER A 570 6.04 -25.22 -11.55
CA SER A 570 6.23 -24.50 -10.27
C SER A 570 5.29 -24.93 -9.13
N MET A 571 4.13 -25.50 -9.47
CA MET A 571 3.15 -25.99 -8.48
C MET A 571 3.27 -27.49 -8.21
N ARG A 572 4.07 -28.22 -9.00
CA ARG A 572 4.23 -29.68 -8.86
C ARG A 572 4.88 -30.07 -7.53
N GLN A 573 5.77 -29.25 -7.00
CA GLN A 573 6.40 -29.46 -5.72
C GLN A 573 5.40 -29.53 -4.56
N PHE A 574 4.35 -28.68 -4.56
CA PHE A 574 3.31 -28.66 -3.52
C PHE A 574 2.45 -29.93 -3.52
N VAL A 575 2.15 -30.45 -4.69
CA VAL A 575 1.35 -31.70 -4.82
C VAL A 575 2.19 -32.93 -4.50
N ARG A 576 3.49 -32.89 -4.77
CA ARG A 576 4.43 -33.99 -4.44
C ARG A 576 4.64 -34.13 -2.93
N ALA A 577 4.70 -33.02 -2.19
CA ALA A 577 4.90 -33.03 -0.75
C ALA A 577 3.80 -33.79 0.01
N ASP A 578 2.56 -33.78 -0.50
CA ASP A 578 1.41 -34.42 0.14
C ASP A 578 1.25 -35.93 -0.19
N THR A 579 2.01 -36.45 -1.16
CA THR A 579 1.68 -37.77 -1.73
C THR A 579 2.46 -38.96 -1.20
N GLY A 580 3.50 -38.76 -0.43
CA GLY A 580 4.31 -39.90 0.08
C GLY A 580 5.15 -40.67 -0.95
N ASP A 581 4.84 -40.57 -2.25
CA ASP A 581 5.51 -41.27 -3.35
C ASP A 581 6.63 -40.44 -3.95
N ILE A 582 7.81 -40.46 -3.34
CA ILE A 582 9.03 -39.85 -3.90
C ILE A 582 10.04 -40.97 -4.17
N PRO A 583 10.72 -40.97 -5.32
CA PRO A 583 11.84 -41.85 -5.56
C PRO A 583 12.95 -41.67 -4.50
N ASP A 584 13.61 -42.74 -4.11
CA ASP A 584 14.61 -42.80 -3.02
C ASP A 584 15.81 -41.85 -3.19
N ASP A 585 16.05 -41.33 -4.37
CA ASP A 585 17.13 -40.39 -4.70
C ASP A 585 16.87 -38.94 -4.23
N PHE A 586 15.66 -38.65 -3.74
CA PHE A 586 15.28 -37.33 -3.18
C PHE A 586 15.45 -37.21 -1.66
N ALA A 587 15.73 -38.30 -0.97
CA ALA A 587 15.75 -38.35 0.50
C ALA A 587 16.85 -37.50 1.18
N SER A 588 17.85 -37.05 0.43
CA SER A 588 19.01 -36.27 0.93
C SER A 588 19.09 -34.85 0.40
N SER A 589 18.04 -34.35 -0.28
CA SER A 589 18.02 -32.99 -0.87
C SER A 589 17.37 -31.98 0.08
N PRO A 590 17.65 -30.66 -0.05
CA PRO A 590 16.95 -29.62 0.68
C PRO A 590 15.41 -29.68 0.55
N ALA A 591 14.91 -30.25 -0.56
CA ALA A 591 13.50 -30.51 -0.79
C ALA A 591 12.90 -31.58 0.16
N ALA A 592 13.73 -32.46 0.76
CA ALA A 592 13.27 -33.47 1.72
C ALA A 592 12.99 -32.83 3.10
N GLU A 593 13.75 -31.81 3.48
CA GLU A 593 13.56 -31.08 4.72
C GLU A 593 12.35 -30.13 4.62
N GLU A 594 12.15 -29.49 3.46
CA GLU A 594 10.93 -28.73 3.13
C GLU A 594 9.67 -29.60 3.24
N ARG A 595 9.76 -30.86 2.83
CA ARG A 595 8.70 -31.86 2.94
C ARG A 595 8.35 -32.20 4.38
N ARG A 596 9.34 -32.38 5.25
CA ARG A 596 9.16 -32.72 6.66
C ARG A 596 8.38 -31.62 7.39
N LEU A 597 8.72 -30.36 7.12
CA LEU A 597 8.03 -29.18 7.64
C LEU A 597 6.57 -29.07 7.13
N PHE A 598 6.33 -29.44 5.87
CA PHE A 598 4.98 -29.43 5.28
C PHE A 598 4.07 -30.52 5.86
N ILE A 599 4.63 -31.70 6.17
CA ILE A 599 3.92 -32.83 6.79
C ILE A 599 3.68 -32.59 8.29
N GLU A 600 4.63 -31.97 8.99
CA GLU A 600 4.49 -31.61 10.41
C GLU A 600 3.41 -30.55 10.67
N LEU A 601 3.03 -29.77 9.67
CA LEU A 601 1.92 -28.81 9.77
C LEU A 601 0.54 -29.45 9.62
N THR A 602 0.44 -30.65 9.05
CA THR A 602 -0.82 -31.36 8.86
C THR A 602 -1.37 -31.97 10.16
N PRO A 603 -0.57 -32.49 11.11
CA PRO A 603 -1.04 -32.99 12.40
C PRO A 603 -1.51 -31.92 13.36
N GLU A 604 -0.93 -30.71 13.35
CA GLU A 604 -1.35 -29.63 14.23
C GLU A 604 -2.78 -29.14 13.92
N PHE A 605 -3.26 -29.32 12.69
CA PHE A 605 -4.66 -29.14 12.36
C PHE A 605 -5.60 -30.11 13.10
N SER A 606 -5.09 -31.29 13.50
CA SER A 606 -5.86 -32.30 14.24
C SER A 606 -5.77 -32.14 15.76
N SER A 607 -4.70 -31.54 16.28
CA SER A 607 -4.50 -31.34 17.72
C SER A 607 -5.20 -30.11 18.28
N PHE A 608 -5.47 -29.10 17.45
CA PHE A 608 -6.20 -27.90 17.87
C PHE A 608 -7.67 -28.17 18.25
N ASN A 609 -8.23 -29.32 17.82
CA ASN A 609 -9.59 -29.74 18.15
C ASN A 609 -9.72 -30.52 19.47
N ARG A 610 -8.62 -30.90 20.12
CA ARG A 610 -8.70 -31.70 21.36
C ARG A 610 -8.62 -30.91 22.66
N THR A 611 -8.20 -29.64 22.62
CA THR A 611 -8.03 -28.84 23.83
C THR A 611 -9.20 -27.89 24.15
N GLY A 612 -10.23 -27.84 23.29
CA GLY A 612 -11.39 -26.96 23.46
C GLY A 612 -12.59 -27.54 24.23
N HIS A 613 -12.58 -28.83 24.59
CA HIS A 613 -13.77 -29.49 25.16
C HIS A 613 -13.60 -30.09 26.58
N ASP A 614 -12.44 -30.00 27.21
CA ASP A 614 -12.23 -30.59 28.55
C ASP A 614 -12.02 -29.58 29.69
N ALA A 615 -12.42 -28.32 29.52
CA ALA A 615 -12.29 -27.30 30.56
C ALA A 615 -13.58 -26.97 31.34
N ASP A 616 -14.70 -27.67 31.06
CA ASP A 616 -15.98 -27.40 31.72
C ASP A 616 -16.54 -28.57 32.55
N ALA A 617 -15.66 -29.32 33.21
CA ALA A 617 -16.10 -30.27 34.21
C ALA A 617 -15.10 -30.34 35.37
N ARG A 618 -15.12 -29.35 36.28
CA ARG A 618 -14.88 -29.44 37.75
C ARG A 618 -14.73 -28.06 38.39
N HIS A 619 -15.72 -27.80 39.23
CA HIS A 619 -15.97 -26.77 40.23
C HIS A 619 -16.67 -25.52 39.75
#